data_d7b66fcc724b967436aaa0625c88a98c
#
_entry.id   d7b66fcc724b967436aaa0625c88a98c
#
_cell.length_a   1.000
_cell.length_b   1.000
_cell.length_c   1.000
_cell.angle_alpha   90.00
_cell.angle_beta   90.00
_cell.angle_gamma   90.00
#
_symmetry.space_group_name_H-M   'P 1'
#
loop_
_entity.id
_entity.type
_entity.pdbx_description
1 polymer ?
#
loop_
_entity_poly.entity_id
_entity_poly.type
_entity_poly.pdbx_seq_one_letter_code
_entity_poly.pdbx_strand_id
1 'polypeptide(L)' 'MDGTVVAFDERRGLGEIEAADGRRYPFHCTVIADGTRSIEIGASVSFDVVPGLLGRFEAASIEKR' A
#
# COMPACT_ATOMS: atom_id res chain seq x y z
N MET A 1 -6.05 -3.29 8.70
CA MET A 1 -6.01 -1.82 8.71
C MET A 1 -6.62 -1.27 7.45
N ASP A 2 -7.29 -0.14 7.54
CA ASP A 2 -7.91 0.49 6.38
C ASP A 2 -7.16 1.75 6.01
N GLY A 3 -7.13 2.05 4.72
CA GLY A 3 -6.49 3.25 4.23
C GLY A 3 -6.87 3.58 2.80
N THR A 4 -6.20 4.59 2.28
CA THR A 4 -6.43 5.07 0.92
C THR A 4 -5.09 5.17 0.20
N VAL A 5 -5.05 4.71 -1.04
CA VAL A 5 -3.85 4.86 -1.86
C VAL A 5 -3.68 6.33 -2.21
N VAL A 6 -2.54 6.92 -1.82
CA VAL A 6 -2.27 8.35 -2.06
C VAL A 6 -1.19 8.58 -3.10
N ALA A 7 -0.43 7.54 -3.44
CA ALA A 7 0.59 7.63 -4.48
C ALA A 7 0.83 6.25 -5.08
N PHE A 8 1.12 6.20 -6.37
CA PHE A 8 1.52 4.97 -7.04
C PHE A 8 2.30 5.30 -8.31
N ASP A 9 3.47 4.67 -8.44
CA ASP A 9 4.31 4.77 -9.62
C ASP A 9 4.30 3.41 -10.32
N GLU A 10 3.59 3.32 -11.43
CA GLU A 10 3.44 2.06 -12.18
C GLU A 10 4.76 1.52 -12.69
N ARG A 11 5.68 2.38 -13.08
CA ARG A 11 6.97 1.95 -13.65
C ARG A 11 7.83 1.26 -12.62
N ARG A 12 7.81 1.75 -11.39
CA ARG A 12 8.59 1.20 -10.29
C ARG A 12 7.82 0.14 -9.51
N GLY A 13 6.49 0.14 -9.62
CA GLY A 13 5.65 -0.70 -8.79
C GLY A 13 5.68 -0.30 -7.33
N LEU A 14 5.88 0.98 -7.05
CA LEU A 14 5.96 1.50 -5.68
C LEU A 14 4.82 2.46 -5.41
N GLY A 15 4.27 2.39 -4.22
CA GLY A 15 3.17 3.26 -3.83
C GLY A 15 3.16 3.57 -2.36
N GLU A 16 2.15 4.31 -1.96
CA GLU A 16 1.97 4.73 -0.58
C GLU A 16 0.50 4.70 -0.21
N ILE A 17 0.21 4.21 1.00
CA ILE A 17 -1.13 4.18 1.56
C ILE A 17 -1.13 5.08 2.79
N GLU A 18 -2.15 5.94 2.89
CA GLU A 18 -2.39 6.72 4.09
C GLU A 18 -3.47 6.03 4.92
N ALA A 19 -3.14 5.67 6.15
CA ALA A 19 -4.08 5.07 7.08
C ALA A 19 -5.00 6.13 7.70
N ALA A 20 -6.05 5.68 8.36
CA ALA A 20 -7.03 6.57 8.98
C ALA A 20 -6.41 7.50 10.04
N ASP A 21 -5.31 7.11 10.65
CA ASP A 21 -4.60 7.92 11.66
C ASP A 21 -3.64 8.94 11.03
N GLY A 22 -3.60 9.03 9.69
CA GLY A 22 -2.73 9.95 8.98
C GLY A 22 -1.32 9.43 8.70
N ARG A 23 -0.97 8.25 9.20
CA ARG A 23 0.33 7.66 8.92
C ARG A 23 0.36 7.11 7.51
N ARG A 24 1.53 7.17 6.89
CA ARG A 24 1.72 6.67 5.54
C ARG A 24 2.65 5.45 5.54
N TYR A 25 2.29 4.48 4.72
CA TYR A 25 3.03 3.23 4.62
C TYR A 25 3.37 2.97 3.16
N PRO A 26 4.67 2.78 2.84
CA PRO A 26 5.06 2.42 1.48
C PRO A 26 4.72 0.97 1.19
N PHE A 27 4.52 0.65 -0.08
CA PHE A 27 4.30 -0.74 -0.51
C PHE A 27 4.86 -0.95 -1.91
N HIS A 28 5.13 -2.22 -2.23
CA HIS A 28 5.48 -2.66 -3.58
C HIS A 28 4.27 -3.35 -4.21
N CYS A 29 4.13 -3.24 -5.53
CA CYS A 29 2.97 -3.81 -6.22
C CYS A 29 2.80 -5.32 -6.01
N THR A 30 3.88 -6.02 -5.65
CA THR A 30 3.82 -7.46 -5.38
C THR A 30 2.97 -7.83 -4.16
N VAL A 31 2.67 -6.86 -3.29
CA VAL A 31 1.87 -7.14 -2.10
C VAL A 31 0.37 -6.86 -2.33
N ILE A 32 -0.03 -6.49 -3.53
CA ILE A 32 -1.44 -6.36 -3.89
C ILE A 32 -2.01 -7.77 -4.02
N ALA A 33 -3.00 -8.08 -3.18
CA ALA A 33 -3.45 -9.45 -2.97
C ALA A 33 -4.08 -10.11 -4.21
N ASP A 34 -4.70 -9.32 -5.09
CA ASP A 34 -5.36 -9.86 -6.29
C ASP A 34 -4.38 -10.16 -7.44
N GLY A 35 -3.09 -9.97 -7.22
CA GLY A 35 -2.07 -10.26 -8.23
C GLY A 35 -1.90 -9.20 -9.30
N THR A 36 -2.66 -8.12 -9.26
CA THR A 36 -2.47 -7.01 -10.22
C THR A 36 -1.23 -6.22 -9.86
N ARG A 37 -0.68 -5.52 -10.84
CA ARG A 37 0.51 -4.69 -10.65
C ARG A 37 0.19 -3.21 -10.67
N SER A 38 -1.06 -2.86 -10.59
CA SER A 38 -1.47 -1.46 -10.54
C SER A 38 -2.64 -1.27 -9.59
N ILE A 39 -2.74 -0.07 -9.07
CA ILE A 39 -3.81 0.31 -8.18
C ILE A 39 -4.07 1.80 -8.35
N GLU A 40 -5.32 2.22 -8.28
CA GLU A 40 -5.68 3.61 -8.51
C GLU A 40 -5.42 4.47 -7.28
N ILE A 41 -4.92 5.67 -7.51
CA ILE A 41 -4.83 6.67 -6.46
C ILE A 41 -6.26 7.03 -6.06
N GLY A 42 -6.50 7.07 -4.76
CA GLY A 42 -7.84 7.28 -4.21
C GLY A 42 -8.59 5.99 -3.87
N ALA A 43 -8.04 4.83 -4.27
CA ALA A 43 -8.68 3.56 -3.96
C ALA A 43 -8.68 3.29 -2.46
N SER A 44 -9.82 2.80 -1.95
CA SER A 44 -9.91 2.33 -0.57
C SER A 44 -9.39 0.91 -0.48
N VAL A 45 -8.57 0.63 0.52
CA VAL A 45 -7.94 -0.67 0.69
C VAL A 45 -7.92 -1.08 2.14
N SER A 46 -7.81 -2.39 2.38
CA SER A 46 -7.37 -2.92 3.66
C SER A 46 -5.96 -3.46 3.49
N PHE A 47 -5.18 -3.45 4.55
CA PHE A 47 -3.79 -3.90 4.48
C PHE A 47 -3.26 -4.25 5.86
N ASP A 48 -2.16 -5.00 5.88
CA ASP A 48 -1.41 -5.28 7.10
C ASP A 48 -0.18 -4.39 7.15
N VAL A 49 0.28 -4.10 8.36
CA VAL A 49 1.52 -3.36 8.59
C VAL A 49 2.59 -4.33 9.02
N VAL A 50 3.69 -4.37 8.29
CA VAL A 50 4.80 -5.29 8.56
C VAL A 50 6.10 -4.50 8.67
N PRO A 51 7.10 -5.02 9.40
CA PRO A 51 8.43 -4.41 9.43
C PRO A 51 9.06 -4.50 8.04
N GLY A 52 9.55 -3.36 7.56
CA GLY A 52 10.29 -3.30 6.31
C GLY A 52 11.78 -3.11 6.57
N LEU A 53 12.53 -2.77 5.52
CA LEU A 53 13.94 -2.50 5.63
C LEU A 53 14.23 -1.24 6.44
N LEU A 54 15.33 -1.24 7.15
CA LEU A 54 15.83 -0.08 7.91
C LEU A 54 14.87 0.41 9.01
N GLY A 55 14.09 -0.51 9.59
CA GLY A 55 13.21 -0.18 10.69
C GLY A 55 11.94 0.57 10.30
N ARG A 56 11.65 0.68 9.01
CA ARG A 56 10.41 1.27 8.53
C ARG A 56 9.31 0.24 8.49
N PHE A 57 8.09 0.68 8.74
CA PHE A 57 6.92 -0.17 8.54
C PHE A 57 6.40 -0.01 7.12
N GLU A 58 5.95 -1.12 6.54
CA GLU A 58 5.42 -1.16 5.18
C GLU A 58 4.03 -1.78 5.17
N ALA A 59 3.24 -1.45 4.15
CA ALA A 59 1.98 -2.10 3.92
C ALA A 59 2.19 -3.41 3.18
N ALA A 60 1.42 -4.43 3.55
CA ALA A 60 1.46 -5.75 2.92
C ALA A 60 0.04 -6.28 2.81
N SER A 61 -0.15 -7.34 2.01
CA SER A 61 -1.45 -8.01 1.85
C SER A 61 -2.57 -7.01 1.54
N ILE A 62 -2.33 -6.15 0.55
CA ILE A 62 -3.26 -5.08 0.20
C ILE A 62 -4.46 -5.67 -0.54
N GLU A 63 -5.65 -5.45 -0.01
CA GLU A 63 -6.91 -5.86 -0.63
C GLU A 63 -7.72 -4.62 -1.01
N LYS A 64 -8.12 -4.56 -2.27
CA LYS A 64 -8.99 -3.49 -2.77
C LYS A 64 -10.39 -3.68 -2.23
N ARG A 65 -11.02 -2.59 -1.91
CA ARG A 65 -12.40 -2.59 -1.41
C ARG A 65 -13.38 -2.13 -2.47
#